data_956ec2ff33fe75e2b66a1df6a3cd9af1
#
_entry.id   956ec2ff33fe75e2b66a1df6a3cd9af1
#
_cell.length_a   1.000
_cell.length_b   1.000
_cell.length_c   1.000
_cell.angle_alpha   90.00
_cell.angle_beta   90.00
_cell.angle_gamma   90.00
#
_symmetry.space_group_name_H-M   'P 1'
#
loop_
_entity.id
_entity.type
_entity.pdbx_description
1 polymer ?
#
loop_
_entity_poly.entity_id
_entity_poly.type
_entity_poly.pdbx_seq_one_letter_code
_entity_poly.pdbx_strand_id
1 'polypeptide(L)'
;MHRASSPASAAASSPPTGNVTGVQLAKMLLVSLGYKPENEGFTGNAWATNVNVRAAQKGLYEGLENMDINAALTRDNAAQMVWNALKAYEVEYKTTLITDSKGQLTSKTNLVDKKDTNGKDLTLLKDKYNVDIVEEGIVTNVEKDDKGTYNLTTTAGSYKKITKDYSDLMGQKVDVLVKDNDNSKIFGVYAESKILP
;
A
#
# COMPACT_ATOMS: atom_id res chain seq x y z
N MET A 1 56.63 -0.22 -23.73
CA MET A 1 55.44 0.61 -23.94
C MET A 1 54.23 -0.35 -24.00
N HIS A 2 53.55 -0.54 -22.87
CA HIS A 2 52.30 -1.33 -22.79
C HIS A 2 51.15 -0.34 -22.66
N ARG A 3 50.31 -0.37 -23.67
CA ARG A 3 49.09 0.44 -23.72
C ARG A 3 47.98 -0.30 -22.98
N ALA A 4 47.59 0.21 -21.86
CA ALA A 4 46.40 -0.28 -21.11
C ALA A 4 45.15 -0.02 -21.92
N SER A 5 44.39 -1.09 -22.24
CA SER A 5 43.07 -0.99 -22.81
C SER A 5 42.06 -0.59 -21.71
N SER A 6 41.36 0.51 -21.94
CA SER A 6 40.24 0.95 -21.11
C SER A 6 39.13 -0.09 -21.08
N PRO A 7 38.47 -0.31 -19.93
CA PRO A 7 37.30 -1.17 -19.89
C PRO A 7 36.15 -0.50 -20.64
N ALA A 8 35.46 -1.30 -21.44
CA ALA A 8 34.30 -0.92 -22.21
C ALA A 8 33.22 -0.28 -21.27
N SER A 9 32.78 0.88 -21.70
CA SER A 9 31.62 1.58 -21.15
C SER A 9 30.43 0.62 -21.10
N ALA A 10 29.85 0.43 -19.92
CA ALA A 10 28.59 -0.27 -19.76
C ALA A 10 27.53 0.43 -20.63
N ALA A 11 26.96 -0.32 -21.57
CA ALA A 11 25.88 0.15 -22.42
C ALA A 11 24.76 0.69 -21.53
N ALA A 12 24.40 1.94 -21.71
CA ALA A 12 23.22 2.53 -21.13
C ALA A 12 22.02 1.68 -21.56
N SER A 13 21.38 1.00 -20.62
CA SER A 13 20.16 0.28 -20.88
C SER A 13 19.12 1.26 -21.40
N SER A 14 18.60 1.00 -22.58
CA SER A 14 17.45 1.75 -23.14
C SER A 14 16.33 1.80 -22.07
N PRO A 15 15.60 2.92 -21.92
CA PRO A 15 14.47 2.95 -21.02
C PRO A 15 13.50 1.83 -21.37
N PRO A 16 12.91 1.15 -20.38
CA PRO A 16 11.98 0.07 -20.65
C PRO A 16 10.79 0.59 -21.46
N THR A 17 10.69 0.18 -22.72
CA THR A 17 9.60 0.55 -23.63
C THR A 17 8.40 -0.38 -23.53
N GLY A 18 8.43 -1.34 -22.60
CA GLY A 18 7.38 -2.34 -22.39
C GLY A 18 6.32 -1.88 -21.39
N ASN A 19 5.09 -2.31 -21.62
CA ASN A 19 4.00 -2.14 -20.67
C ASN A 19 4.26 -2.99 -19.41
N VAL A 20 3.91 -2.45 -18.24
CA VAL A 20 3.96 -3.18 -16.97
C VAL A 20 2.74 -4.10 -16.87
N THR A 21 2.96 -5.35 -16.47
CA THR A 21 1.88 -6.31 -16.19
C THR A 21 1.45 -6.26 -14.72
N GLY A 22 0.27 -6.84 -14.41
CA GLY A 22 -0.25 -6.91 -13.03
C GLY A 22 0.73 -7.59 -12.08
N VAL A 23 1.34 -8.71 -12.48
CA VAL A 23 2.30 -9.44 -11.65
C VAL A 23 3.61 -8.66 -11.44
N GLN A 24 4.04 -7.87 -12.43
CA GLN A 24 5.22 -7.02 -12.26
C GLN A 24 4.97 -5.88 -11.29
N LEU A 25 3.81 -5.19 -11.39
CA LEU A 25 3.42 -4.17 -10.42
C LEU A 25 3.25 -4.78 -9.02
N ALA A 26 2.59 -5.94 -8.91
CA ALA A 26 2.43 -6.64 -7.64
C ALA A 26 3.77 -6.91 -6.95
N LYS A 27 4.80 -7.35 -7.71
CA LYS A 27 6.15 -7.53 -7.16
C LYS A 27 6.72 -6.23 -6.62
N MET A 28 6.60 -5.12 -7.35
CA MET A 28 7.07 -3.81 -6.88
C MET A 28 6.36 -3.37 -5.60
N LEU A 29 5.05 -3.55 -5.53
CA LEU A 29 4.24 -3.20 -4.36
C LEU A 29 4.57 -4.06 -3.15
N LEU A 30 4.76 -5.38 -3.33
CA LEU A 30 5.19 -6.27 -2.25
C LEU A 30 6.57 -5.87 -1.70
N VAL A 31 7.51 -5.52 -2.55
CA VAL A 31 8.82 -5.01 -2.10
C VAL A 31 8.65 -3.70 -1.32
N SER A 32 7.76 -2.81 -1.75
CA SER A 32 7.45 -1.57 -1.02
C SER A 32 6.81 -1.83 0.34
N LEU A 33 6.08 -2.95 0.50
CA LEU A 33 5.52 -3.41 1.77
C LEU A 33 6.53 -4.10 2.69
N GLY A 34 7.80 -4.26 2.26
CA GLY A 34 8.88 -4.83 3.06
C GLY A 34 9.25 -6.27 2.75
N TYR A 35 8.60 -6.93 1.77
CA TYR A 35 8.98 -8.27 1.35
C TYR A 35 10.33 -8.28 0.65
N LYS A 36 11.20 -9.23 1.02
CA LYS A 36 12.52 -9.41 0.41
C LYS A 36 12.43 -10.46 -0.69
N PRO A 37 12.75 -10.11 -1.96
CA PRO A 37 12.61 -11.01 -3.10
C PRO A 37 13.33 -12.35 -2.92
N GLU A 38 14.49 -12.33 -2.29
CA GLU A 38 15.31 -13.52 -2.02
C GLU A 38 14.68 -14.47 -1.00
N ASN A 39 13.93 -13.93 -0.02
CA ASN A 39 13.28 -14.73 1.03
C ASN A 39 11.94 -15.31 0.56
N GLU A 40 11.26 -14.59 -0.33
CA GLU A 40 9.91 -14.92 -0.80
C GLU A 40 9.91 -15.66 -2.16
N GLY A 41 11.09 -15.92 -2.73
CA GLY A 41 11.20 -16.55 -4.03
C GLY A 41 10.65 -15.70 -5.18
N PHE A 42 10.75 -14.37 -5.08
CA PHE A 42 10.36 -13.45 -6.15
C PHE A 42 11.42 -13.33 -7.24
N THR A 43 12.29 -14.32 -7.34
CA THR A 43 13.36 -14.47 -8.33
C THR A 43 13.34 -15.88 -8.93
N GLY A 44 14.08 -16.11 -10.02
CA GLY A 44 14.13 -17.42 -10.69
C GLY A 44 12.82 -17.75 -11.43
N ASN A 45 12.63 -19.01 -11.80
CA ASN A 45 11.55 -19.42 -12.72
C ASN A 45 10.13 -19.34 -12.11
N ALA A 46 9.99 -19.49 -10.79
CA ALA A 46 8.70 -19.50 -10.10
C ALA A 46 8.29 -18.11 -9.57
N TRP A 47 9.04 -17.07 -9.87
CA TRP A 47 8.85 -15.74 -9.27
C TRP A 47 7.42 -15.22 -9.42
N ALA A 48 6.83 -15.37 -10.61
CA ALA A 48 5.49 -14.85 -10.90
C ALA A 48 4.40 -15.55 -10.06
N THR A 49 4.50 -16.87 -9.90
CA THR A 49 3.57 -17.64 -9.07
C THR A 49 3.68 -17.22 -7.60
N ASN A 50 4.91 -17.11 -7.09
CA ASN A 50 5.14 -16.71 -5.69
C ASN A 50 4.65 -15.28 -5.42
N VAL A 51 4.89 -14.34 -6.34
CA VAL A 51 4.36 -12.98 -6.27
C VAL A 51 2.85 -12.98 -6.24
N ASN A 52 2.18 -13.73 -7.14
CA ASN A 52 0.73 -13.77 -7.22
C ASN A 52 0.09 -14.32 -5.94
N VAL A 53 0.63 -15.39 -5.38
CA VAL A 53 0.15 -15.94 -4.11
C VAL A 53 0.25 -14.91 -3.00
N ARG A 54 1.40 -14.24 -2.89
CA ARG A 54 1.60 -13.23 -1.84
C ARG A 54 0.77 -11.97 -2.06
N ALA A 55 0.62 -11.52 -3.30
CA ALA A 55 -0.20 -10.36 -3.66
C ALA A 55 -1.68 -10.60 -3.34
N ALA A 56 -2.20 -11.79 -3.65
CA ALA A 56 -3.57 -12.17 -3.28
C ALA A 56 -3.76 -12.20 -1.77
N GLN A 57 -2.82 -12.79 -1.01
CA GLN A 57 -2.86 -12.81 0.46
C GLN A 57 -2.85 -11.43 1.10
N LYS A 58 -2.21 -10.44 0.46
CA LYS A 58 -2.16 -9.04 0.92
C LYS A 58 -3.28 -8.17 0.34
N GLY A 59 -4.23 -8.75 -0.37
CA GLY A 59 -5.38 -8.03 -0.93
C GLY A 59 -5.02 -7.06 -2.07
N LEU A 60 -3.85 -7.21 -2.72
CA LEU A 60 -3.43 -6.26 -3.77
C LEU A 60 -4.33 -6.29 -5.00
N TYR A 61 -5.12 -7.34 -5.18
CA TYR A 61 -6.04 -7.52 -6.31
C TYR A 61 -7.50 -7.29 -5.95
N GLU A 62 -7.80 -6.79 -4.75
CA GLU A 62 -9.17 -6.48 -4.35
C GLU A 62 -9.83 -5.47 -5.29
N GLY A 63 -11.06 -5.77 -5.74
CA GLY A 63 -11.80 -4.97 -6.72
C GLY A 63 -11.30 -5.13 -8.17
N LEU A 64 -10.44 -6.12 -8.45
CA LEU A 64 -9.84 -6.37 -9.76
C LEU A 64 -10.03 -7.83 -10.23
N GLU A 65 -11.15 -8.46 -9.88
CA GLU A 65 -11.43 -9.88 -10.11
C GLU A 65 -11.40 -10.27 -11.60
N ASN A 66 -11.69 -9.31 -12.49
CA ASN A 66 -11.69 -9.52 -13.94
C ASN A 66 -10.37 -9.11 -14.63
N MET A 67 -9.35 -8.74 -13.87
CA MET A 67 -8.06 -8.30 -14.43
C MET A 67 -7.21 -9.49 -14.83
N ASP A 68 -6.73 -9.52 -16.08
CA ASP A 68 -5.65 -10.42 -16.47
C ASP A 68 -4.31 -9.89 -15.93
N ILE A 69 -3.81 -10.56 -14.89
CA ILE A 69 -2.55 -10.18 -14.21
C ILE A 69 -1.30 -10.29 -15.10
N ASN A 70 -1.38 -11.02 -16.22
CA ASN A 70 -0.28 -11.20 -17.16
C ASN A 70 -0.34 -10.24 -18.35
N ALA A 71 -1.48 -9.58 -18.55
CA ALA A 71 -1.65 -8.56 -19.58
C ALA A 71 -1.08 -7.20 -19.13
N ALA A 72 -0.94 -6.29 -20.10
CA ALA A 72 -0.58 -4.90 -19.85
C ALA A 72 -1.63 -4.23 -18.95
N LEU A 73 -1.17 -3.58 -17.87
CA LEU A 73 -2.06 -2.86 -16.95
C LEU A 73 -2.68 -1.62 -17.57
N THR A 74 -3.95 -1.40 -17.29
CA THR A 74 -4.58 -0.08 -17.44
C THR A 74 -4.16 0.84 -16.30
N ARG A 75 -4.31 2.14 -16.48
CA ARG A 75 -4.05 3.13 -15.42
C ARG A 75 -4.97 2.92 -14.21
N ASP A 76 -6.21 2.58 -14.44
CA ASP A 76 -7.22 2.37 -13.39
C ASP A 76 -6.86 1.14 -12.55
N ASN A 77 -6.54 0.01 -13.19
CA ASN A 77 -6.10 -1.20 -12.47
C ASN A 77 -4.82 -0.92 -11.67
N ALA A 78 -3.86 -0.20 -12.24
CA ALA A 78 -2.64 0.17 -11.53
C ALA A 78 -2.94 1.07 -10.32
N ALA A 79 -3.82 2.05 -10.45
CA ALA A 79 -4.23 2.93 -9.36
C ALA A 79 -4.93 2.15 -8.24
N GLN A 80 -5.81 1.21 -8.59
CA GLN A 80 -6.48 0.36 -7.61
C GLN A 80 -5.47 -0.53 -6.85
N MET A 81 -4.52 -1.16 -7.55
CA MET A 81 -3.47 -1.95 -6.91
C MET A 81 -2.60 -1.11 -5.96
N VAL A 82 -2.22 0.11 -6.36
CA VAL A 82 -1.47 1.04 -5.51
C VAL A 82 -2.30 1.43 -4.28
N TRP A 83 -3.58 1.72 -4.45
CA TRP A 83 -4.49 2.03 -3.34
C TRP A 83 -4.59 0.86 -2.35
N ASN A 84 -4.76 -0.36 -2.85
CA ASN A 84 -4.77 -1.56 -2.01
C ASN A 84 -3.46 -1.74 -1.24
N ALA A 85 -2.31 -1.50 -1.91
CA ALA A 85 -1.02 -1.57 -1.24
C ALA A 85 -0.83 -0.49 -0.16
N LEU A 86 -1.33 0.73 -0.37
CA LEU A 86 -1.26 1.80 0.63
C LEU A 86 -2.03 1.44 1.90
N LYS A 87 -3.16 0.72 1.78
CA LYS A 87 -3.95 0.23 2.90
C LYS A 87 -3.37 -1.02 3.57
N ALA A 88 -2.54 -1.78 2.87
CA ALA A 88 -1.97 -3.02 3.37
C ALA A 88 -0.94 -2.77 4.48
N TYR A 89 -0.89 -3.69 5.45
CA TYR A 89 0.13 -3.67 6.50
C TYR A 89 1.50 -4.01 5.93
N GLU A 90 2.51 -3.23 6.31
CA GLU A 90 3.91 -3.51 6.03
C GLU A 90 4.40 -4.72 6.81
N VAL A 91 5.46 -5.34 6.32
CA VAL A 91 6.10 -6.47 6.96
C VAL A 91 7.57 -6.20 7.21
N GLU A 92 8.13 -6.92 8.18
CA GLU A 92 9.57 -6.92 8.48
C GLU A 92 10.06 -8.34 8.80
N TYR A 93 11.37 -8.56 8.65
CA TYR A 93 12.02 -9.83 9.00
C TYR A 93 12.73 -9.67 10.34
N LYS A 94 12.26 -10.40 11.37
CA LYS A 94 12.88 -10.44 12.69
C LYS A 94 13.67 -11.72 12.88
N THR A 95 14.96 -11.59 13.16
CA THR A 95 15.83 -12.71 13.48
C THR A 95 15.90 -12.88 15.00
N THR A 96 15.53 -14.06 15.47
CA THR A 96 15.63 -14.45 16.89
C THR A 96 16.65 -15.56 17.04
N LEU A 97 17.40 -15.53 18.15
CA LEU A 97 18.25 -16.65 18.56
C LEU A 97 17.37 -17.69 19.24
N ILE A 98 17.48 -18.91 18.79
CA ILE A 98 16.78 -20.06 19.36
C ILE A 98 17.80 -21.15 19.68
N THR A 99 17.48 -22.00 20.66
CA THR A 99 18.27 -23.21 20.94
C THR A 99 17.67 -24.36 20.15
N ASP A 100 18.47 -25.06 19.37
CA ASP A 100 18.04 -26.23 18.64
C ASP A 100 17.85 -27.45 19.57
N SER A 101 17.39 -28.59 19.01
CA SER A 101 17.16 -29.82 19.74
C SER A 101 18.43 -30.44 20.32
N LYS A 102 19.62 -29.97 19.93
CA LYS A 102 20.92 -30.39 20.41
C LYS A 102 21.53 -29.41 21.41
N GLY A 103 20.81 -28.38 21.84
CA GLY A 103 21.28 -27.35 22.76
C GLY A 103 22.18 -26.29 22.12
N GLN A 104 22.30 -26.24 20.79
CA GLN A 104 23.14 -25.27 20.10
C GLN A 104 22.32 -24.01 19.73
N LEU A 105 22.95 -22.83 19.90
CA LEU A 105 22.36 -21.57 19.48
C LEU A 105 22.31 -21.49 17.95
N THR A 106 21.12 -21.24 17.42
CA THR A 106 20.90 -21.00 16.00
C THR A 106 20.02 -19.76 15.82
N SER A 107 19.98 -19.20 14.63
CA SER A 107 19.13 -18.05 14.32
C SER A 107 17.93 -18.49 13.49
N LYS A 108 16.75 -17.97 13.80
CA LYS A 108 15.54 -18.12 13.01
C LYS A 108 15.02 -16.75 12.58
N THR A 109 14.86 -16.56 11.28
CA THR A 109 14.25 -15.35 10.73
C THR A 109 12.78 -15.61 10.43
N ASN A 110 11.90 -14.81 11.02
CA ASN A 110 10.45 -14.87 10.81
C ASN A 110 9.97 -13.60 10.14
N LEU A 111 9.02 -13.75 9.21
CA LEU A 111 8.25 -12.64 8.65
C LEU A 111 7.16 -12.27 9.66
N VAL A 112 7.06 -10.99 10.01
CA VAL A 112 6.05 -10.45 10.93
C VAL A 112 5.52 -9.13 10.40
N ASP A 113 4.31 -8.74 10.82
CA ASP A 113 3.80 -7.42 10.50
C ASP A 113 4.60 -6.35 11.25
N LYS A 114 4.97 -5.28 10.53
CA LYS A 114 5.70 -4.14 11.08
C LYS A 114 4.80 -3.34 11.98
N LYS A 115 5.32 -2.96 13.15
CA LYS A 115 4.57 -2.24 14.17
C LYS A 115 5.15 -0.85 14.42
N ASP A 116 4.27 0.07 14.82
CA ASP A 116 4.66 1.37 15.34
C ASP A 116 5.24 1.27 16.76
N THR A 117 5.63 2.41 17.32
CA THR A 117 6.19 2.50 18.68
C THR A 117 5.20 2.07 19.78
N ASN A 118 3.90 2.04 19.49
CA ASN A 118 2.83 1.62 20.40
C ASN A 118 2.43 0.15 20.21
N GLY A 119 3.08 -0.57 19.29
CA GLY A 119 2.79 -1.97 18.97
C GLY A 119 1.61 -2.18 18.02
N LYS A 120 1.08 -1.13 17.39
CA LYS A 120 0.02 -1.21 16.38
C LYS A 120 0.63 -1.51 15.01
N ASP A 121 -0.05 -2.35 14.23
CA ASP A 121 0.37 -2.67 12.86
C ASP A 121 0.35 -1.42 11.97
N LEU A 122 1.42 -1.24 11.18
CA LEU A 122 1.61 -0.09 10.31
C LEU A 122 1.17 -0.41 8.89
N THR A 123 0.25 0.38 8.35
CA THR A 123 -0.01 0.41 6.91
C THR A 123 1.07 1.21 6.18
N LEU A 124 1.28 0.90 4.90
CA LEU A 124 2.21 1.67 4.06
C LEU A 124 1.84 3.16 4.02
N LEU A 125 0.54 3.47 4.01
CA LEU A 125 0.01 4.85 4.04
C LEU A 125 0.40 5.56 5.35
N LYS A 126 0.28 4.87 6.49
CA LYS A 126 0.65 5.43 7.80
C LYS A 126 2.15 5.64 7.91
N ASP A 127 2.95 4.64 7.53
CA ASP A 127 4.42 4.72 7.66
C ASP A 127 5.03 5.83 6.77
N LYS A 128 4.60 5.92 5.51
CA LYS A 128 5.22 6.85 4.53
C LYS A 128 4.65 8.25 4.56
N TYR A 129 3.37 8.41 4.89
CA TYR A 129 2.67 9.69 4.76
C TYR A 129 2.06 10.21 6.06
N ASN A 130 2.13 9.42 7.14
CA ASN A 130 1.48 9.69 8.43
C ASN A 130 -0.03 9.96 8.29
N VAL A 131 -0.69 9.17 7.44
CA VAL A 131 -2.12 9.24 7.18
C VAL A 131 -2.81 8.02 7.77
N ASP A 132 -3.85 8.27 8.55
CA ASP A 132 -4.77 7.25 9.04
C ASP A 132 -6.03 7.23 8.20
N ILE A 133 -6.61 6.06 8.02
CA ILE A 133 -7.92 5.87 7.43
C ILE A 133 -8.90 5.67 8.58
N VAL A 134 -9.89 6.56 8.68
CA VAL A 134 -11.04 6.40 9.58
C VAL A 134 -12.15 5.80 8.75
N GLU A 135 -12.34 4.50 8.93
CA GLU A 135 -13.24 3.67 8.12
C GLU A 135 -14.69 3.76 8.60
N GLU A 136 -15.61 3.48 7.69
CA GLU A 136 -17.03 3.18 7.95
C GLU A 136 -17.83 4.31 8.61
N GLY A 137 -17.40 5.56 8.53
CA GLY A 137 -18.17 6.68 9.04
C GLY A 137 -19.36 7.02 8.13
N ILE A 138 -20.58 7.12 8.67
CA ILE A 138 -21.74 7.63 7.90
C ILE A 138 -21.75 9.16 7.99
N VAL A 139 -21.82 9.84 6.85
CA VAL A 139 -21.90 11.30 6.80
C VAL A 139 -23.25 11.76 7.36
N THR A 140 -23.23 12.50 8.45
CA THR A 140 -24.44 12.99 9.16
C THR A 140 -24.66 14.48 8.99
N ASN A 141 -23.61 15.26 8.75
CA ASN A 141 -23.71 16.70 8.53
C ASN A 141 -22.55 17.23 7.70
N VAL A 142 -22.84 18.22 6.85
CA VAL A 142 -21.84 19.03 6.13
C VAL A 142 -22.28 20.48 6.22
N GLU A 143 -21.49 21.32 6.88
CA GLU A 143 -21.78 22.72 7.08
C GLU A 143 -20.65 23.59 6.50
N LYS A 144 -21.02 24.64 5.78
CA LYS A 144 -20.09 25.67 5.33
C LYS A 144 -19.89 26.70 6.44
N ASP A 145 -18.64 26.98 6.78
CA ASP A 145 -18.31 28.02 7.76
C ASP A 145 -18.22 29.42 7.13
N ASP A 146 -18.12 30.46 7.99
CA ASP A 146 -18.02 31.86 7.55
C ASP A 146 -16.73 32.16 6.75
N LYS A 147 -15.76 31.27 6.76
CA LYS A 147 -14.48 31.39 6.02
C LYS A 147 -14.52 30.72 4.66
N GLY A 148 -15.65 30.07 4.31
CA GLY A 148 -15.82 29.38 3.04
C GLY A 148 -15.27 27.97 3.03
N THR A 149 -14.82 27.44 4.18
CA THR A 149 -14.46 26.03 4.34
C THR A 149 -15.64 25.22 4.89
N TYR A 150 -15.52 23.90 4.88
CA TYR A 150 -16.59 23.01 5.31
C TYR A 150 -16.20 22.25 6.58
N ASN A 151 -17.18 21.99 7.42
CA ASN A 151 -17.10 21.07 8.54
C ASN A 151 -17.90 19.81 8.17
N LEU A 152 -17.28 18.65 8.26
CA LEU A 152 -17.88 17.35 7.98
C LEU A 152 -18.04 16.59 9.29
N THR A 153 -19.25 16.11 9.58
CA THR A 153 -19.50 15.22 10.70
C THR A 153 -19.92 13.85 10.17
N THR A 154 -19.29 12.82 10.70
CA THR A 154 -19.65 11.42 10.46
C THR A 154 -19.92 10.74 11.80
N THR A 155 -20.47 9.52 11.76
CA THR A 155 -20.62 8.69 12.97
C THR A 155 -19.30 8.31 13.61
N ALA A 156 -18.19 8.36 12.84
CA ALA A 156 -16.84 8.03 13.31
C ALA A 156 -16.03 9.25 13.78
N GLY A 157 -16.46 10.48 13.48
CA GLY A 157 -15.74 11.69 13.90
C GLY A 157 -16.21 12.97 13.22
N SER A 158 -15.65 14.09 13.69
CA SER A 158 -15.91 15.42 13.10
C SER A 158 -14.61 16.03 12.58
N TYR A 159 -14.67 16.60 11.40
CA TYR A 159 -13.55 17.12 10.63
C TYR A 159 -13.81 18.58 10.24
N LYS A 160 -12.78 19.41 10.26
CA LYS A 160 -12.92 20.86 10.07
C LYS A 160 -11.99 21.40 8.99
N LYS A 161 -12.29 22.60 8.50
CA LYS A 161 -11.46 23.32 7.52
C LYS A 161 -11.26 22.58 6.21
N ILE A 162 -12.26 21.83 5.78
CA ILE A 162 -12.22 21.09 4.53
C ILE A 162 -12.49 22.05 3.38
N THR A 163 -11.69 22.01 2.33
CA THR A 163 -11.82 22.91 1.17
C THR A 163 -12.86 22.44 0.16
N LYS A 164 -13.14 21.13 0.14
CA LYS A 164 -14.10 20.50 -0.79
C LYS A 164 -15.44 20.30 -0.10
N ASP A 165 -16.52 20.58 -0.82
CA ASP A 165 -17.87 20.22 -0.42
C ASP A 165 -18.11 18.72 -0.61
N TYR A 166 -18.58 18.04 0.43
CA TYR A 166 -18.94 16.62 0.42
C TYR A 166 -20.43 16.42 0.74
N SER A 167 -21.28 17.42 0.48
CA SER A 167 -22.73 17.32 0.71
C SER A 167 -23.40 16.21 -0.12
N ASP A 168 -22.81 15.88 -1.26
CA ASP A 168 -23.22 14.75 -2.11
C ASP A 168 -23.06 13.37 -1.46
N LEU A 169 -22.27 13.29 -0.38
CA LEU A 169 -22.04 12.05 0.36
C LEU A 169 -22.95 11.92 1.62
N MET A 170 -23.90 12.84 1.83
CA MET A 170 -24.83 12.76 2.95
C MET A 170 -25.53 11.41 3.04
N GLY A 171 -25.50 10.80 4.22
CA GLY A 171 -26.11 9.49 4.50
C GLY A 171 -25.32 8.30 3.94
N GLN A 172 -24.22 8.53 3.24
CA GLN A 172 -23.37 7.47 2.71
C GLN A 172 -22.29 7.06 3.72
N LYS A 173 -21.85 5.81 3.62
CA LYS A 173 -20.70 5.26 4.31
C LYS A 173 -19.44 5.74 3.63
N VAL A 174 -18.50 6.29 4.39
CA VAL A 174 -17.29 6.89 3.85
C VAL A 174 -16.06 6.52 4.67
N ASP A 175 -14.93 6.48 3.99
CA ASP A 175 -13.59 6.47 4.60
C ASP A 175 -13.01 7.88 4.56
N VAL A 176 -12.47 8.33 5.69
CA VAL A 176 -11.84 9.64 5.81
C VAL A 176 -10.34 9.48 6.03
N LEU A 177 -9.53 10.08 5.15
CA LEU A 177 -8.08 10.09 5.25
C LEU A 177 -7.61 11.28 6.07
N VAL A 178 -7.10 11.01 7.27
CA VAL A 178 -6.68 12.02 8.25
C VAL A 178 -5.16 12.04 8.34
N LYS A 179 -4.54 13.19 8.11
CA LYS A 179 -3.09 13.37 8.22
C LYS A 179 -2.69 13.83 9.62
N ASP A 180 -1.58 13.31 10.13
CA ASP A 180 -0.95 13.72 11.39
C ASP A 180 -1.87 13.61 12.61
N ASN A 181 -2.89 12.75 12.59
CA ASN A 181 -3.98 12.69 13.60
C ASN A 181 -4.69 14.04 13.81
N ASP A 182 -4.72 14.91 12.82
CA ASP A 182 -5.30 16.24 12.88
C ASP A 182 -6.58 16.31 12.05
N ASN A 183 -7.73 16.33 12.69
CA ASN A 183 -9.05 16.39 12.04
C ASN A 183 -9.28 17.68 11.22
N SER A 184 -8.33 18.59 11.19
CA SER A 184 -8.32 19.74 10.28
C SER A 184 -7.44 19.53 9.04
N LYS A 185 -6.77 18.37 8.95
CA LYS A 185 -5.90 18.00 7.83
C LYS A 185 -6.43 16.75 7.13
N ILE A 186 -7.46 16.93 6.33
CA ILE A 186 -8.11 15.85 5.59
C ILE A 186 -7.54 15.78 4.17
N PHE A 187 -7.04 14.61 3.78
CA PHE A 187 -6.60 14.36 2.41
C PHE A 187 -7.76 14.10 1.47
N GLY A 188 -8.80 13.43 1.97
CA GLY A 188 -9.98 13.12 1.18
C GLY A 188 -11.03 12.35 1.97
N VAL A 189 -12.22 12.32 1.41
CA VAL A 189 -13.36 11.55 1.88
C VAL A 189 -13.85 10.74 0.69
N TYR A 190 -13.97 9.44 0.85
CA TYR A 190 -14.31 8.50 -0.21
C TYR A 190 -15.50 7.68 0.23
N ALA A 191 -16.54 7.63 -0.60
CA ALA A 191 -17.64 6.70 -0.39
C ALA A 191 -17.13 5.27 -0.53
N GLU A 192 -17.55 4.39 0.38
CA GLU A 192 -17.39 2.96 0.15
C GLU A 192 -18.13 2.61 -1.14
N SER A 193 -17.38 2.18 -2.16
CA SER A 193 -17.98 1.66 -3.38
C SER A 193 -18.77 0.41 -3.04
N LYS A 194 -20.08 0.52 -2.81
CA LYS A 194 -20.93 -0.63 -2.99
C LYS A 194 -20.80 -1.03 -4.46
N ILE A 195 -20.11 -2.13 -4.72
CA ILE A 195 -20.38 -2.90 -5.92
C ILE A 195 -21.85 -3.31 -5.78
N LEU A 196 -22.75 -2.57 -6.45
CA LEU A 196 -24.13 -2.99 -6.56
C LEU A 196 -24.15 -4.32 -7.30
N PRO A 197 -24.94 -5.29 -6.83
CA PRO A 197 -25.01 -6.60 -7.44
C PRO A 197 -25.53 -6.56 -8.88
#